data_5dc17a1451127afb5c00c311aad42868
#
_entry.id   5dc17a1451127afb5c00c311aad42868
#
_cell.length_a   1.000
_cell.length_b   1.000
_cell.length_c   1.000
_cell.angle_alpha   90.00
_cell.angle_beta   90.00
_cell.angle_gamma   90.00
#
_symmetry.space_group_name_H-M   'P 1'
#
loop_
_entity.id
_entity.type
_entity.pdbx_description
1 polymer ?
#
loop_
_entity_poly.entity_id
_entity_poly.type
_entity_poly.pdbx_seq_one_letter_code
_entity_poly.pdbx_strand_id
1 'polypeptide(L)'
;MKLSGFMAVVLLVPGFAMAQEELSDADKALIQAIQAAGGQAMPLAKNDARLSVAFHLSDKEITDETLAVVKDAASIHSLNLRGTKVTDAGLAQLSGLKGLTRLHLEKTAVTDAGVAHLAVLPALEYLNIYETKITDAGLAQLAGIKSLRRLFVWQTTVTEAGEEALKAAIPEIEIVPDFKKDREREIVEAGRAAEDSAKLVEELAAQIEGQGTTITETAAASEAAAKAQADAQAALDVANKALETANAAKAAADKAVADLKADPNSPKDAVTAAEAAAVEAQKAVEAATAAVEPLKKPAEDTKKAAEEAKKKADEATAKLTELKTKSEEAVKKAAELKAKAEELAAKK
;
A
#
# COMPACT_ATOMS: atom_id res chain seq x y z
N MET A 1 17.07 86.06 -33.16
CA MET A 1 17.66 84.72 -33.31
C MET A 1 16.52 83.70 -33.43
N LYS A 2 16.50 82.95 -34.46
CA LYS A 2 15.37 82.10 -34.95
C LYS A 2 15.23 80.87 -34.13
N LEU A 3 14.03 80.58 -33.56
CA LEU A 3 13.59 79.29 -33.06
C LEU A 3 12.93 78.57 -34.22
N SER A 4 13.52 77.44 -34.59
CA SER A 4 13.07 76.52 -35.59
C SER A 4 12.03 75.54 -34.96
N GLY A 5 10.78 75.58 -35.43
CA GLY A 5 9.74 74.71 -35.01
C GLY A 5 9.94 73.27 -35.54
N PHE A 6 9.88 72.30 -34.68
CA PHE A 6 9.76 70.87 -35.02
C PHE A 6 8.28 70.53 -35.05
N MET A 7 7.79 70.31 -36.26
CA MET A 7 6.42 69.88 -36.51
C MET A 7 6.41 68.34 -36.39
N ALA A 8 5.88 67.85 -35.27
CA ALA A 8 5.68 66.40 -35.08
C ALA A 8 4.52 65.92 -35.94
N VAL A 9 4.84 65.17 -36.97
CA VAL A 9 3.84 64.41 -37.75
C VAL A 9 3.39 63.23 -36.91
N VAL A 10 2.21 63.33 -36.33
CA VAL A 10 1.51 62.18 -35.72
C VAL A 10 0.95 61.34 -36.85
N LEU A 11 1.61 60.25 -37.20
CA LEU A 11 1.07 59.21 -38.04
C LEU A 11 -0.07 58.51 -37.25
N LEU A 12 -1.32 58.86 -37.56
CA LEU A 12 -2.49 58.12 -37.17
C LEU A 12 -2.41 56.73 -37.83
N VAL A 13 -1.94 55.73 -37.12
CA VAL A 13 -2.15 54.34 -37.48
C VAL A 13 -3.65 54.09 -37.32
N PRO A 14 -4.38 53.72 -38.39
CA PRO A 14 -5.77 53.35 -38.20
C PRO A 14 -5.82 52.14 -37.24
N GLY A 15 -6.38 52.35 -36.05
CA GLY A 15 -6.58 51.31 -35.06
C GLY A 15 -7.35 50.18 -35.72
N PHE A 16 -6.74 49.00 -35.72
CA PHE A 16 -7.44 47.74 -35.93
C PHE A 16 -8.49 47.68 -34.79
N ALA A 17 -9.68 48.16 -35.05
CA ALA A 17 -10.84 47.93 -34.19
C ALA A 17 -11.05 46.41 -34.25
N MET A 18 -10.54 45.68 -33.28
CA MET A 18 -11.02 44.33 -33.00
C MET A 18 -12.55 44.49 -32.80
N ALA A 19 -13.32 44.07 -33.79
CA ALA A 19 -14.75 44.01 -33.64
C ALA A 19 -15.04 43.15 -32.41
N GLN A 20 -15.65 43.75 -31.41
CA GLN A 20 -16.23 42.97 -30.29
C GLN A 20 -17.33 42.14 -30.95
N GLU A 21 -17.13 40.83 -31.03
CA GLU A 21 -18.22 39.90 -31.35
C GLU A 21 -19.21 39.92 -30.19
N GLU A 22 -20.20 40.82 -30.28
CA GLU A 22 -21.31 40.81 -29.37
C GLU A 22 -22.24 39.62 -29.70
N LEU A 23 -22.80 38.97 -28.67
CA LEU A 23 -23.79 37.91 -28.83
C LEU A 23 -24.94 38.40 -29.70
N SER A 24 -25.24 37.64 -30.74
CA SER A 24 -26.40 37.91 -31.57
C SER A 24 -27.72 37.80 -30.74
N ASP A 25 -28.77 38.43 -31.18
CA ASP A 25 -30.08 38.31 -30.49
C ASP A 25 -30.60 36.86 -30.54
N ALA A 26 -30.21 36.09 -31.57
CA ALA A 26 -30.49 34.66 -31.63
C ALA A 26 -29.72 33.88 -30.55
N ASP A 27 -28.46 34.21 -30.26
CA ASP A 27 -27.68 33.56 -29.21
C ASP A 27 -28.22 33.94 -27.81
N LYS A 28 -28.64 35.17 -27.61
CA LYS A 28 -29.29 35.59 -26.34
C LYS A 28 -30.60 34.81 -26.12
N ALA A 29 -31.42 34.65 -27.17
CA ALA A 29 -32.65 33.86 -27.09
C ALA A 29 -32.37 32.38 -26.84
N LEU A 30 -31.31 31.81 -27.46
CA LEU A 30 -30.85 30.45 -27.28
C LEU A 30 -30.40 30.24 -25.81
N ILE A 31 -29.62 31.16 -25.24
CA ILE A 31 -29.18 31.11 -23.85
C ILE A 31 -30.38 31.07 -22.90
N GLN A 32 -31.39 31.91 -23.12
CA GLN A 32 -32.62 31.92 -22.33
C GLN A 32 -33.41 30.61 -22.46
N ALA A 33 -33.50 30.05 -23.66
CA ALA A 33 -34.19 28.78 -23.89
C ALA A 33 -33.46 27.60 -23.20
N ILE A 34 -32.12 27.56 -23.24
CA ILE A 34 -31.31 26.56 -22.54
C ILE A 34 -31.53 26.70 -21.03
N GLN A 35 -31.53 27.92 -20.48
CA GLN A 35 -31.75 28.16 -19.05
C GLN A 35 -33.17 27.72 -18.64
N ALA A 36 -34.19 28.02 -19.44
CA ALA A 36 -35.54 27.55 -19.19
C ALA A 36 -35.66 26.02 -19.20
N ALA A 37 -34.86 25.34 -20.06
CA ALA A 37 -34.76 23.89 -20.11
C ALA A 37 -33.97 23.28 -18.93
N GLY A 38 -33.38 24.11 -18.07
CA GLY A 38 -32.58 23.65 -16.91
C GLY A 38 -31.06 23.59 -17.17
N GLY A 39 -30.60 23.98 -18.35
CA GLY A 39 -29.19 24.05 -18.67
C GLY A 39 -28.57 25.40 -18.29
N GLN A 40 -27.25 25.46 -18.38
CA GLN A 40 -26.45 26.70 -18.30
C GLN A 40 -25.81 26.94 -19.64
N ALA A 41 -25.81 28.17 -20.13
CA ALA A 41 -25.14 28.56 -21.34
C ALA A 41 -24.39 29.87 -21.11
N MET A 42 -23.14 29.92 -21.53
CA MET A 42 -22.28 31.09 -21.39
C MET A 42 -21.30 31.19 -22.57
N PRO A 43 -20.90 32.41 -22.97
CA PRO A 43 -19.78 32.56 -23.92
C PRO A 43 -18.49 31.96 -23.42
N LEU A 44 -17.67 31.42 -24.32
CA LEU A 44 -16.37 30.84 -23.99
C LEU A 44 -15.41 31.87 -23.42
N ALA A 45 -15.49 33.12 -23.90
CA ALA A 45 -14.70 34.25 -23.37
C ALA A 45 -15.48 35.56 -23.57
N LYS A 46 -15.02 36.63 -22.93
CA LYS A 46 -15.67 37.95 -22.95
C LYS A 46 -15.96 38.50 -24.36
N ASN A 47 -15.14 38.15 -25.34
CA ASN A 47 -15.23 38.61 -26.73
C ASN A 47 -15.35 37.44 -27.72
N ASP A 48 -15.98 36.35 -27.29
CA ASP A 48 -16.15 35.14 -28.08
C ASP A 48 -17.64 34.76 -28.05
N ALA A 49 -18.30 34.85 -29.18
CA ALA A 49 -19.75 34.54 -29.31
C ALA A 49 -20.03 33.02 -29.26
N ARG A 50 -18.97 32.18 -29.27
CA ARG A 50 -19.13 30.72 -29.13
C ARG A 50 -19.61 30.35 -27.74
N LEU A 51 -20.58 29.45 -27.66
CA LEU A 51 -21.24 29.08 -26.43
C LEU A 51 -20.66 27.76 -25.84
N SER A 52 -20.50 27.77 -24.52
CA SER A 52 -20.39 26.56 -23.71
C SER A 52 -21.70 26.28 -23.01
N VAL A 53 -22.25 25.10 -23.24
CA VAL A 53 -23.55 24.67 -22.71
C VAL A 53 -23.34 23.48 -21.77
N ALA A 54 -23.97 23.54 -20.61
CA ALA A 54 -23.91 22.53 -19.57
C ALA A 54 -25.28 22.16 -19.04
N PHE A 55 -25.64 20.88 -19.15
CA PHE A 55 -26.84 20.30 -18.56
C PHE A 55 -26.56 19.42 -17.33
N HIS A 56 -25.31 19.05 -17.11
CA HIS A 56 -24.91 18.16 -16.02
C HIS A 56 -25.10 18.72 -14.60
N LEU A 57 -25.39 20.01 -14.47
CA LEU A 57 -25.68 20.71 -13.21
C LEU A 57 -27.17 21.05 -13.04
N SER A 58 -28.00 20.46 -13.88
CA SER A 58 -29.44 20.72 -13.85
C SER A 58 -30.10 20.03 -12.67
N ASP A 59 -31.02 20.76 -12.00
CA ASP A 59 -31.92 20.17 -11.01
C ASP A 59 -33.15 19.46 -11.69
N LYS A 60 -33.30 19.62 -13.00
CA LYS A 60 -34.31 18.95 -13.82
C LYS A 60 -33.74 17.70 -14.45
N GLU A 61 -34.58 16.71 -14.70
CA GLU A 61 -34.22 15.56 -15.49
C GLU A 61 -34.04 15.96 -16.94
N ILE A 62 -32.83 15.76 -17.47
CA ILE A 62 -32.48 16.09 -18.85
C ILE A 62 -32.58 14.82 -19.69
N THR A 63 -33.54 14.84 -20.63
CA THR A 63 -33.87 13.75 -21.55
C THR A 63 -33.62 14.15 -23.00
N ASP A 64 -33.87 13.22 -23.92
CA ASP A 64 -33.69 13.46 -25.35
C ASP A 64 -34.55 14.64 -25.86
N GLU A 65 -35.77 14.81 -25.34
CA GLU A 65 -36.63 15.93 -25.70
C GLU A 65 -36.03 17.28 -25.28
N THR A 66 -35.31 17.33 -24.16
CA THR A 66 -34.66 18.56 -23.70
C THR A 66 -33.62 19.05 -24.74
N LEU A 67 -32.99 18.15 -25.46
CA LEU A 67 -31.98 18.50 -26.47
C LEU A 67 -32.56 19.17 -27.73
N ALA A 68 -33.85 19.16 -27.92
CA ALA A 68 -34.49 19.91 -29.00
C ALA A 68 -34.16 21.41 -28.92
N VAL A 69 -33.87 21.96 -27.73
CA VAL A 69 -33.49 23.37 -27.52
C VAL A 69 -32.14 23.73 -28.16
N VAL A 70 -31.22 22.76 -28.30
CA VAL A 70 -29.91 22.99 -28.91
C VAL A 70 -29.85 22.59 -30.39
N LYS A 71 -30.96 22.07 -30.95
CA LYS A 71 -30.98 21.66 -32.35
C LYS A 71 -30.67 22.86 -33.25
N ASP A 72 -29.77 22.63 -34.19
CA ASP A 72 -29.34 23.63 -35.19
C ASP A 72 -28.62 24.88 -34.61
N ALA A 73 -28.19 24.85 -33.34
CA ALA A 73 -27.49 25.95 -32.66
C ALA A 73 -25.99 25.96 -33.04
N ALA A 74 -25.64 26.50 -34.19
CA ALA A 74 -24.25 26.47 -34.70
C ALA A 74 -23.23 27.19 -33.79
N SER A 75 -23.67 28.11 -32.91
CA SER A 75 -22.82 28.83 -31.96
C SER A 75 -22.36 27.95 -30.77
N ILE A 76 -22.93 26.77 -30.57
CA ILE A 76 -22.53 25.87 -29.50
C ILE A 76 -21.21 25.19 -29.89
N HIS A 77 -20.17 25.47 -29.07
CA HIS A 77 -18.81 24.96 -29.24
C HIS A 77 -18.47 23.85 -28.23
N SER A 78 -19.03 23.91 -27.06
CA SER A 78 -18.88 22.90 -25.99
C SER A 78 -20.26 22.51 -25.44
N LEU A 79 -20.52 21.21 -25.34
CA LEU A 79 -21.77 20.67 -24.79
C LEU A 79 -21.45 19.60 -23.74
N ASN A 80 -21.96 19.80 -22.54
CA ASN A 80 -21.78 18.86 -21.43
C ASN A 80 -23.13 18.24 -21.02
N LEU A 81 -23.27 16.93 -21.30
CA LEU A 81 -24.43 16.09 -21.02
C LEU A 81 -24.13 15.01 -19.96
N ARG A 82 -23.04 15.15 -19.24
CA ARG A 82 -22.62 14.16 -18.24
C ARG A 82 -23.74 13.84 -17.24
N GLY A 83 -24.00 12.55 -17.03
CA GLY A 83 -24.95 12.06 -16.02
C GLY A 83 -26.42 12.34 -16.34
N THR A 84 -26.73 12.78 -17.57
CA THR A 84 -28.10 13.00 -18.03
C THR A 84 -28.76 11.70 -18.52
N LYS A 85 -30.08 11.72 -18.73
CA LYS A 85 -30.84 10.60 -19.29
C LYS A 85 -30.87 10.58 -20.82
N VAL A 86 -29.89 11.21 -21.44
CA VAL A 86 -29.74 11.24 -22.90
C VAL A 86 -29.41 9.87 -23.43
N THR A 87 -30.06 9.47 -24.51
CA THR A 87 -29.89 8.23 -25.27
C THR A 87 -29.39 8.49 -26.70
N ASP A 88 -29.34 7.45 -27.51
CA ASP A 88 -29.00 7.56 -28.92
C ASP A 88 -29.93 8.51 -29.70
N ALA A 89 -31.24 8.55 -29.34
CA ALA A 89 -32.21 9.44 -29.95
C ALA A 89 -31.90 10.92 -29.67
N GLY A 90 -31.38 11.25 -28.48
CA GLY A 90 -30.90 12.59 -28.15
C GLY A 90 -29.71 13.02 -29.01
N LEU A 91 -28.78 12.11 -29.30
CA LEU A 91 -27.64 12.43 -30.15
C LEU A 91 -28.02 12.79 -31.57
N ALA A 92 -29.14 12.27 -32.09
CA ALA A 92 -29.67 12.68 -33.39
C ALA A 92 -30.00 14.19 -33.49
N GLN A 93 -30.36 14.81 -32.34
CA GLN A 93 -30.65 16.26 -32.26
C GLN A 93 -29.37 17.12 -32.40
N LEU A 94 -28.21 16.54 -32.18
CA LEU A 94 -26.93 17.26 -32.24
C LEU A 94 -26.38 17.42 -33.66
N SER A 95 -27.01 16.80 -34.66
CA SER A 95 -26.48 16.75 -36.06
C SER A 95 -26.35 18.15 -36.71
N GLY A 96 -27.09 19.18 -36.20
CA GLY A 96 -26.98 20.57 -36.63
C GLY A 96 -25.82 21.36 -36.01
N LEU A 97 -25.18 20.85 -34.97
CA LEU A 97 -24.11 21.55 -34.20
C LEU A 97 -22.76 21.52 -34.93
N LYS A 98 -22.69 22.11 -36.11
CA LYS A 98 -21.47 22.05 -36.97
C LYS A 98 -20.23 22.69 -36.33
N GLY A 99 -20.40 23.60 -35.37
CA GLY A 99 -19.32 24.23 -34.60
C GLY A 99 -18.91 23.49 -33.31
N LEU A 100 -19.53 22.34 -33.01
CA LEU A 100 -19.26 21.61 -31.77
C LEU A 100 -17.86 20.97 -31.81
N THR A 101 -16.99 21.39 -30.88
CA THR A 101 -15.63 20.86 -30.73
C THR A 101 -15.48 19.96 -29.51
N ARG A 102 -16.29 20.17 -28.47
CA ARG A 102 -16.19 19.40 -27.23
C ARG A 102 -17.53 18.83 -26.82
N LEU A 103 -17.57 17.50 -26.63
CA LEU A 103 -18.78 16.79 -26.22
C LEU A 103 -18.48 15.87 -25.04
N HIS A 104 -19.26 16.03 -23.96
CA HIS A 104 -19.22 15.21 -22.77
C HIS A 104 -20.50 14.37 -22.69
N LEU A 105 -20.34 13.05 -22.72
CA LEU A 105 -21.40 12.03 -22.66
C LEU A 105 -21.22 11.06 -21.50
N GLU A 106 -20.35 11.40 -20.54
CA GLU A 106 -20.05 10.52 -19.41
C GLU A 106 -21.33 10.13 -18.66
N LYS A 107 -21.43 8.85 -18.32
CA LYS A 107 -22.56 8.32 -17.53
C LYS A 107 -23.93 8.55 -18.19
N THR A 108 -24.00 8.45 -19.50
CA THR A 108 -25.26 8.49 -20.26
C THR A 108 -25.64 7.11 -20.78
N ALA A 109 -26.87 6.96 -21.29
CA ALA A 109 -27.35 5.70 -21.85
C ALA A 109 -27.01 5.50 -23.33
N VAL A 110 -26.04 6.25 -23.86
CA VAL A 110 -25.60 6.19 -25.25
C VAL A 110 -24.92 4.86 -25.57
N THR A 111 -25.21 4.33 -26.78
CA THR A 111 -24.64 3.11 -27.32
C THR A 111 -23.96 3.36 -28.68
N ASP A 112 -23.47 2.31 -29.34
CA ASP A 112 -22.88 2.39 -30.68
C ASP A 112 -23.85 3.02 -31.71
N ALA A 113 -25.16 2.82 -31.55
CA ALA A 113 -26.15 3.40 -32.47
C ALA A 113 -26.16 4.94 -32.41
N GLY A 114 -25.96 5.52 -31.22
CA GLY A 114 -25.89 6.97 -31.03
C GLY A 114 -24.64 7.58 -31.66
N VAL A 115 -23.52 6.85 -31.64
CA VAL A 115 -22.24 7.32 -32.19
C VAL A 115 -22.35 7.66 -33.68
N ALA A 116 -23.18 6.95 -34.45
CA ALA A 116 -23.43 7.24 -35.86
C ALA A 116 -23.85 8.69 -36.10
N HIS A 117 -24.62 9.29 -35.18
CA HIS A 117 -25.06 10.68 -35.27
C HIS A 117 -23.93 11.70 -35.04
N LEU A 118 -22.84 11.29 -34.43
CA LEU A 118 -21.66 12.14 -34.20
C LEU A 118 -20.78 12.24 -35.45
N ALA A 119 -20.83 11.25 -36.36
CA ALA A 119 -20.02 11.22 -37.57
C ALA A 119 -20.25 12.42 -38.53
N VAL A 120 -21.36 13.14 -38.35
CA VAL A 120 -21.70 14.33 -39.13
C VAL A 120 -21.21 15.64 -38.49
N LEU A 121 -20.47 15.58 -37.39
CA LEU A 121 -19.92 16.74 -36.67
C LEU A 121 -18.47 17.00 -37.10
N PRO A 122 -18.21 17.92 -38.04
CA PRO A 122 -16.91 18.04 -38.72
C PRO A 122 -15.82 18.68 -37.85
N ALA A 123 -16.24 19.38 -36.79
CA ALA A 123 -15.35 20.13 -35.90
C ALA A 123 -15.09 19.43 -34.55
N LEU A 124 -15.61 18.22 -34.33
CA LEU A 124 -15.49 17.53 -33.03
C LEU A 124 -14.05 17.09 -32.77
N GLU A 125 -13.42 17.70 -31.77
CA GLU A 125 -12.03 17.46 -31.35
C GLU A 125 -11.91 16.66 -30.07
N TYR A 126 -12.86 16.83 -29.14
CA TYR A 126 -12.86 16.21 -27.82
C TYR A 126 -14.17 15.46 -27.61
N LEU A 127 -14.07 14.18 -27.26
CA LEU A 127 -15.21 13.34 -26.92
C LEU A 127 -14.92 12.53 -25.65
N ASN A 128 -15.80 12.61 -24.67
CA ASN A 128 -15.72 11.78 -23.46
C ASN A 128 -16.94 10.88 -23.38
N ILE A 129 -16.70 9.57 -23.47
CA ILE A 129 -17.71 8.51 -23.40
C ILE A 129 -17.53 7.61 -22.16
N TYR A 130 -16.89 8.13 -21.11
CA TYR A 130 -16.68 7.43 -19.84
C TYR A 130 -18.00 6.82 -19.32
N GLU A 131 -17.95 5.52 -18.93
CA GLU A 131 -19.10 4.81 -18.35
C GLU A 131 -20.36 4.88 -19.25
N THR A 132 -20.17 4.67 -20.57
CA THR A 132 -21.25 4.47 -21.55
C THR A 132 -21.24 3.03 -22.05
N LYS A 133 -22.22 2.66 -22.89
CA LYS A 133 -22.34 1.30 -23.46
C LYS A 133 -21.72 1.20 -24.87
N ILE A 134 -20.73 2.03 -25.16
CA ILE A 134 -20.03 2.03 -26.45
C ILE A 134 -19.01 0.90 -26.48
N THR A 135 -18.91 0.22 -27.62
CA THR A 135 -17.99 -0.89 -27.89
C THR A 135 -17.01 -0.53 -29.01
N ASP A 136 -16.20 -1.49 -29.44
CA ASP A 136 -15.30 -1.33 -30.61
C ASP A 136 -16.07 -0.99 -31.89
N ALA A 137 -17.33 -1.45 -32.02
CA ALA A 137 -18.18 -1.11 -33.15
C ALA A 137 -18.53 0.39 -33.19
N GLY A 138 -18.76 1.02 -32.03
CA GLY A 138 -18.93 2.47 -31.92
C GLY A 138 -17.65 3.22 -32.25
N LEU A 139 -16.49 2.74 -31.80
CA LEU A 139 -15.19 3.33 -32.14
C LEU A 139 -14.95 3.32 -33.65
N ALA A 140 -15.28 2.24 -34.33
CA ALA A 140 -15.14 2.15 -35.78
C ALA A 140 -15.94 3.24 -36.53
N GLN A 141 -17.10 3.65 -35.99
CA GLN A 141 -17.89 4.75 -36.55
C GLN A 141 -17.21 6.13 -36.33
N LEU A 142 -16.49 6.32 -35.19
CA LEU A 142 -15.72 7.54 -34.95
C LEU A 142 -14.55 7.73 -35.91
N ALA A 143 -14.10 6.68 -36.61
CA ALA A 143 -13.01 6.73 -37.58
C ALA A 143 -13.27 7.75 -38.73
N GLY A 144 -14.52 8.12 -38.98
CA GLY A 144 -14.92 9.16 -39.92
C GLY A 144 -14.62 10.58 -39.45
N ILE A 145 -14.48 10.83 -38.17
CA ILE A 145 -14.33 12.17 -37.54
C ILE A 145 -12.84 12.52 -37.52
N LYS A 146 -12.29 13.00 -38.64
CA LYS A 146 -10.84 13.30 -38.77
C LYS A 146 -10.35 14.46 -37.91
N SER A 147 -11.27 15.26 -37.39
CA SER A 147 -11.01 16.35 -36.43
C SER A 147 -10.77 15.86 -35.02
N LEU A 148 -11.18 14.61 -34.67
CA LEU A 148 -11.10 14.10 -33.31
C LEU A 148 -9.62 13.97 -32.88
N ARG A 149 -9.29 14.56 -31.74
CA ARG A 149 -7.93 14.60 -31.16
C ARG A 149 -7.84 13.91 -29.82
N ARG A 150 -8.93 13.94 -29.05
CA ARG A 150 -8.92 13.35 -27.71
C ARG A 150 -10.21 12.59 -27.42
N LEU A 151 -10.08 11.32 -27.03
CA LEU A 151 -11.18 10.42 -26.72
C LEU A 151 -10.96 9.76 -25.36
N PHE A 152 -11.97 9.83 -24.48
CA PHE A 152 -11.94 9.16 -23.17
C PHE A 152 -12.89 7.97 -23.18
N VAL A 153 -12.37 6.75 -22.93
CA VAL A 153 -13.09 5.48 -23.02
C VAL A 153 -13.12 4.67 -21.74
N TRP A 154 -12.75 5.27 -20.59
CA TRP A 154 -12.77 4.57 -19.30
C TRP A 154 -14.14 3.96 -19.00
N GLN A 155 -14.14 2.73 -18.43
CA GLN A 155 -15.36 2.01 -18.04
C GLN A 155 -16.38 1.84 -19.19
N THR A 156 -15.92 1.73 -20.42
CA THR A 156 -16.66 1.24 -21.57
C THR A 156 -16.33 -0.23 -21.84
N THR A 157 -16.91 -0.83 -22.88
CA THR A 157 -16.56 -2.17 -23.37
C THR A 157 -15.60 -2.15 -24.55
N VAL A 158 -14.92 -1.02 -24.74
CA VAL A 158 -13.87 -0.85 -25.75
C VAL A 158 -12.66 -1.68 -25.37
N THR A 159 -12.07 -2.35 -26.37
CA THR A 159 -10.87 -3.16 -26.22
C THR A 159 -9.64 -2.50 -26.85
N GLU A 160 -8.45 -3.06 -26.58
CA GLU A 160 -7.21 -2.62 -27.24
C GLU A 160 -7.30 -2.73 -28.78
N ALA A 161 -7.97 -3.75 -29.30
CA ALA A 161 -8.16 -3.92 -30.75
C ALA A 161 -8.98 -2.77 -31.36
N GLY A 162 -10.05 -2.33 -30.66
CA GLY A 162 -10.83 -1.15 -31.06
C GLY A 162 -10.00 0.13 -31.02
N GLU A 163 -9.17 0.30 -29.98
CA GLU A 163 -8.26 1.44 -29.86
C GLU A 163 -7.24 1.46 -31.00
N GLU A 164 -6.57 0.33 -31.29
CA GLU A 164 -5.58 0.24 -32.37
C GLU A 164 -6.22 0.52 -33.75
N ALA A 165 -7.41 0.01 -34.02
CA ALA A 165 -8.14 0.28 -35.24
C ALA A 165 -8.47 1.77 -35.41
N LEU A 166 -8.90 2.44 -34.33
CA LEU A 166 -9.19 3.88 -34.36
C LEU A 166 -7.91 4.71 -34.53
N LYS A 167 -6.81 4.37 -33.85
CA LYS A 167 -5.50 5.02 -34.02
C LYS A 167 -4.95 4.86 -35.47
N ALA A 168 -5.17 3.71 -36.07
CA ALA A 168 -4.81 3.50 -37.49
C ALA A 168 -5.60 4.42 -38.42
N ALA A 169 -6.87 4.70 -38.11
CA ALA A 169 -7.75 5.59 -38.89
C ALA A 169 -7.50 7.07 -38.60
N ILE A 170 -7.13 7.44 -37.38
CA ILE A 170 -6.83 8.80 -36.92
C ILE A 170 -5.50 8.79 -36.16
N PRO A 171 -4.34 8.87 -36.83
CA PRO A 171 -3.03 8.68 -36.19
C PRO A 171 -2.69 9.68 -35.07
N GLU A 172 -3.30 10.87 -35.08
CA GLU A 172 -3.05 11.93 -34.10
C GLU A 172 -4.00 11.90 -32.89
N ILE A 173 -4.89 10.88 -32.81
CA ILE A 173 -5.83 10.77 -31.71
C ILE A 173 -5.13 10.32 -30.42
N GLU A 174 -5.42 11.02 -29.33
CA GLU A 174 -5.08 10.62 -27.98
C GLU A 174 -6.29 9.87 -27.37
N ILE A 175 -6.13 8.57 -27.09
CA ILE A 175 -7.17 7.76 -26.42
C ILE A 175 -6.73 7.53 -24.99
N VAL A 176 -7.65 7.71 -24.04
CA VAL A 176 -7.41 7.59 -22.60
C VAL A 176 -8.44 6.62 -21.97
N PRO A 177 -8.02 5.51 -21.36
CA PRO A 177 -6.64 5.05 -21.21
C PRO A 177 -6.04 4.61 -22.54
N ASP A 178 -4.71 4.64 -22.64
CA ASP A 178 -3.96 4.01 -23.73
C ASP A 178 -3.65 2.57 -23.29
N PHE A 179 -4.49 1.63 -23.71
CA PHE A 179 -4.41 0.23 -23.23
C PHE A 179 -3.04 -0.40 -23.50
N LYS A 180 -2.41 -0.08 -24.62
CA LYS A 180 -1.09 -0.61 -24.96
C LYS A 180 0.00 -0.06 -24.05
N LYS A 181 0.06 1.27 -23.87
CA LYS A 181 1.06 1.89 -23.00
C LYS A 181 0.85 1.52 -21.55
N ASP A 182 -0.40 1.42 -21.11
CA ASP A 182 -0.72 1.04 -19.72
C ASP A 182 -0.32 -0.42 -19.47
N ARG A 183 -0.58 -1.34 -20.43
CA ARG A 183 -0.10 -2.71 -20.38
C ARG A 183 1.43 -2.79 -20.38
N GLU A 184 2.11 -2.06 -21.26
CA GLU A 184 3.59 -2.02 -21.31
C GLU A 184 4.16 -1.54 -19.97
N ARG A 185 3.55 -0.53 -19.34
CA ARG A 185 3.91 -0.05 -18.02
C ARG A 185 3.71 -1.11 -16.95
N GLU A 186 2.55 -1.78 -16.94
CA GLU A 186 2.27 -2.87 -15.99
C GLU A 186 3.26 -4.04 -16.13
N ILE A 187 3.67 -4.40 -17.35
CA ILE A 187 4.69 -5.43 -17.60
C ILE A 187 6.02 -5.01 -16.95
N VAL A 188 6.45 -3.78 -17.18
CA VAL A 188 7.72 -3.25 -16.63
C VAL A 188 7.66 -3.18 -15.10
N GLU A 189 6.55 -2.72 -14.54
CA GLU A 189 6.35 -2.64 -13.08
C GLU A 189 6.32 -4.03 -12.43
N ALA A 190 5.61 -4.99 -13.04
CA ALA A 190 5.57 -6.37 -12.56
C ALA A 190 6.95 -7.03 -12.65
N GLY A 191 7.71 -6.78 -13.75
CA GLY A 191 9.07 -7.26 -13.91
C GLY A 191 10.01 -6.72 -12.83
N ARG A 192 10.01 -5.42 -12.58
CA ARG A 192 10.81 -4.80 -11.51
C ARG A 192 10.44 -5.35 -10.12
N ALA A 193 9.14 -5.44 -9.84
CA ALA A 193 8.67 -5.98 -8.57
C ALA A 193 9.08 -7.45 -8.36
N ALA A 194 9.13 -8.25 -9.44
CA ALA A 194 9.63 -9.61 -9.40
C ALA A 194 11.15 -9.66 -9.10
N GLU A 195 11.94 -8.79 -9.74
CA GLU A 195 13.38 -8.67 -9.48
C GLU A 195 13.67 -8.23 -8.03
N ASP A 196 12.94 -7.24 -7.53
CA ASP A 196 13.08 -6.77 -6.14
C ASP A 196 12.69 -7.87 -5.13
N SER A 197 11.65 -8.64 -5.43
CA SER A 197 11.28 -9.80 -4.62
C SER A 197 12.32 -10.92 -4.67
N ALA A 198 12.97 -11.15 -5.82
CA ALA A 198 14.06 -12.13 -5.95
C ALA A 198 15.28 -11.70 -5.14
N LYS A 199 15.67 -10.43 -5.15
CA LYS A 199 16.77 -9.90 -4.30
C LYS A 199 16.46 -10.08 -2.81
N LEU A 200 15.21 -9.80 -2.42
CA LEU A 200 14.77 -10.03 -1.03
C LEU A 200 14.90 -11.51 -0.63
N VAL A 201 14.60 -12.44 -1.53
CA VAL A 201 14.80 -13.89 -1.29
C VAL A 201 16.27 -14.20 -1.05
N GLU A 202 17.19 -13.64 -1.84
CA GLU A 202 18.65 -13.83 -1.66
C GLU A 202 19.11 -13.25 -0.31
N GLU A 203 18.66 -12.05 0.05
CA GLU A 203 18.99 -11.43 1.33
C GLU A 203 18.47 -12.25 2.52
N LEU A 204 17.24 -12.75 2.43
CA LEU A 204 16.66 -13.61 3.47
C LEU A 204 17.38 -14.96 3.57
N ALA A 205 17.82 -15.53 2.45
CA ALA A 205 18.61 -16.77 2.44
C ALA A 205 19.95 -16.57 3.19
N ALA A 206 20.66 -15.48 2.93
CA ALA A 206 21.89 -15.14 3.65
C ALA A 206 21.65 -14.91 5.15
N GLN A 207 20.54 -14.25 5.52
CA GLN A 207 20.17 -14.07 6.93
C GLN A 207 19.82 -15.40 7.61
N ILE A 208 19.15 -16.33 6.92
CA ILE A 208 18.82 -17.68 7.41
C ILE A 208 20.09 -18.46 7.68
N GLU A 209 21.08 -18.42 6.77
CA GLU A 209 22.36 -19.07 6.93
C GLU A 209 23.14 -18.52 8.14
N GLY A 210 23.25 -17.19 8.27
CA GLY A 210 23.87 -16.54 9.42
C GLY A 210 23.15 -16.84 10.74
N GLN A 211 21.80 -16.92 10.72
CA GLN A 211 21.03 -17.30 11.90
C GLN A 211 21.26 -18.77 12.30
N GLY A 212 21.49 -19.66 11.34
CA GLY A 212 21.85 -21.06 11.60
C GLY A 212 23.15 -21.18 12.43
N THR A 213 24.16 -20.38 12.12
CA THR A 213 25.38 -20.30 12.91
C THR A 213 25.13 -19.81 14.32
N THR A 214 24.37 -18.73 14.48
CA THR A 214 23.98 -18.18 15.79
C THR A 214 23.21 -19.19 16.64
N ILE A 215 22.33 -19.98 16.05
CA ILE A 215 21.62 -21.05 16.78
C ILE A 215 22.58 -22.11 17.31
N THR A 216 23.52 -22.54 16.47
CA THR A 216 24.51 -23.53 16.88
C THR A 216 25.36 -23.03 18.06
N GLU A 217 25.80 -21.78 18.00
CA GLU A 217 26.59 -21.16 19.07
C GLU A 217 25.76 -20.98 20.37
N THR A 218 24.55 -20.49 20.25
CA THR A 218 23.68 -20.27 21.44
C THR A 218 23.18 -21.57 22.04
N ALA A 219 22.94 -22.61 21.23
CA ALA A 219 22.61 -23.94 21.73
C ALA A 219 23.79 -24.57 22.51
N ALA A 220 25.00 -24.49 21.97
CA ALA A 220 26.22 -24.96 22.66
C ALA A 220 26.45 -24.20 23.98
N ALA A 221 26.26 -22.88 23.98
CA ALA A 221 26.37 -22.05 25.18
C ALA A 221 25.29 -22.41 26.23
N SER A 222 24.09 -22.71 25.79
CA SER A 222 22.97 -23.13 26.68
C SER A 222 23.27 -24.50 27.31
N GLU A 223 23.79 -25.45 26.53
CA GLU A 223 24.20 -26.77 27.04
C GLU A 223 25.33 -26.67 28.05
N ALA A 224 26.35 -25.87 27.75
CA ALA A 224 27.46 -25.64 28.64
C ALA A 224 27.03 -24.98 29.96
N ALA A 225 26.14 -24.00 29.90
CA ALA A 225 25.59 -23.33 31.08
C ALA A 225 24.71 -24.27 31.90
N ALA A 226 23.91 -25.12 31.27
CA ALA A 226 23.10 -26.13 31.94
C ALA A 226 23.95 -27.15 32.70
N LYS A 227 25.04 -27.56 32.06
CA LYS A 227 26.01 -28.45 32.70
C LYS A 227 26.67 -27.78 33.92
N ALA A 228 27.15 -26.56 33.77
CA ALA A 228 27.74 -25.80 34.89
C ALA A 228 26.76 -25.62 36.07
N GLN A 229 25.46 -25.35 35.74
CA GLN A 229 24.40 -25.31 36.77
C GLN A 229 24.24 -26.66 37.48
N ALA A 230 24.20 -27.78 36.72
CA ALA A 230 24.04 -29.10 37.30
C ALA A 230 25.23 -29.47 38.22
N ASP A 231 26.45 -29.16 37.79
CA ASP A 231 27.67 -29.40 38.55
C ASP A 231 27.70 -28.57 39.86
N ALA A 232 27.35 -27.29 39.79
CA ALA A 232 27.28 -26.41 40.95
C ALA A 232 26.17 -26.83 41.95
N GLN A 233 25.01 -27.22 41.43
CA GLN A 233 23.93 -27.73 42.27
C GLN A 233 24.28 -29.04 42.92
N ALA A 234 24.93 -29.98 42.25
CA ALA A 234 25.39 -31.25 42.81
C ALA A 234 26.41 -31.02 43.91
N ALA A 235 27.34 -30.09 43.74
CA ALA A 235 28.29 -29.72 44.79
C ALA A 235 27.61 -29.16 46.04
N LEU A 236 26.61 -28.29 45.87
CA LEU A 236 25.80 -27.73 46.96
C LEU A 236 24.99 -28.82 47.67
N ASP A 237 24.40 -29.75 46.94
CA ASP A 237 23.59 -30.85 47.49
C ASP A 237 24.47 -31.80 48.33
N VAL A 238 25.69 -32.11 47.87
CA VAL A 238 26.66 -32.89 48.64
C VAL A 238 27.05 -32.18 49.93
N ALA A 239 27.31 -30.86 49.86
CA ALA A 239 27.68 -30.08 51.04
C ALA A 239 26.50 -29.98 52.04
N ASN A 240 25.26 -29.79 51.57
CA ASN A 240 24.06 -29.78 52.40
C ASN A 240 23.85 -31.14 53.09
N LYS A 241 24.03 -32.25 52.38
CA LYS A 241 23.91 -33.59 52.96
C LYS A 241 24.94 -33.84 54.03
N ALA A 242 26.20 -33.34 53.84
CA ALA A 242 27.22 -33.41 54.90
C ALA A 242 26.83 -32.59 56.12
N LEU A 243 26.23 -31.40 55.94
CA LEU A 243 25.72 -30.57 57.04
C LEU A 243 24.56 -31.25 57.79
N GLU A 244 23.63 -31.88 57.09
CA GLU A 244 22.53 -32.67 57.71
C GLU A 244 23.12 -33.82 58.57
N THR A 245 24.09 -34.52 58.05
CA THR A 245 24.76 -35.61 58.75
C THR A 245 25.47 -35.09 60.01
N ALA A 246 26.18 -33.97 59.90
CA ALA A 246 26.85 -33.34 61.04
C ALA A 246 25.83 -32.87 62.13
N ASN A 247 24.74 -32.27 61.70
CA ASN A 247 23.65 -31.85 62.63
C ASN A 247 23.02 -33.05 63.33
N ALA A 248 22.79 -34.17 62.67
CA ALA A 248 22.27 -35.39 63.22
C ALA A 248 23.25 -36.00 64.28
N ALA A 249 24.56 -36.02 63.96
CA ALA A 249 25.59 -36.47 64.87
C ALA A 249 25.68 -35.59 66.11
N LYS A 250 25.58 -34.27 65.96
CA LYS A 250 25.55 -33.30 67.06
C LYS A 250 24.34 -33.55 67.93
N ALA A 251 23.15 -33.69 67.39
CA ALA A 251 21.95 -33.96 68.13
C ALA A 251 22.01 -35.26 68.92
N ALA A 252 22.63 -36.31 68.38
CA ALA A 252 22.83 -37.57 69.09
C ALA A 252 23.87 -37.43 70.23
N ALA A 253 24.94 -36.66 70.03
CA ALA A 253 25.94 -36.41 71.07
C ALA A 253 25.37 -35.55 72.16
N ASP A 254 24.62 -34.50 71.89
CA ASP A 254 23.95 -33.65 72.90
C ASP A 254 22.94 -34.45 73.70
N LYS A 255 22.20 -35.37 73.10
CA LYS A 255 21.30 -36.27 73.77
C LYS A 255 22.06 -37.23 74.72
N ALA A 256 23.14 -37.80 74.24
CA ALA A 256 23.95 -38.69 75.08
C ALA A 256 24.51 -37.97 76.32
N VAL A 257 24.93 -36.71 76.20
CA VAL A 257 25.33 -35.86 77.36
C VAL A 257 24.15 -35.63 78.34
N ALA A 258 22.97 -35.33 77.75
CA ALA A 258 21.77 -35.08 78.60
C ALA A 258 21.34 -36.35 79.36
N ASP A 259 21.31 -37.49 78.67
CA ASP A 259 20.94 -38.77 79.25
C ASP A 259 21.93 -39.18 80.35
N LEU A 260 23.23 -39.04 80.19
CA LEU A 260 24.26 -39.32 81.13
C LEU A 260 24.22 -38.37 82.35
N LYS A 261 23.92 -37.10 82.16
CA LYS A 261 23.77 -36.12 83.23
C LYS A 261 22.50 -36.32 84.10
N ALA A 262 21.46 -36.92 83.50
CA ALA A 262 20.23 -37.19 84.16
C ALA A 262 20.31 -38.43 85.10
N ASP A 263 21.26 -39.35 84.86
CA ASP A 263 21.49 -40.51 85.72
C ASP A 263 22.52 -40.19 86.84
N PRO A 264 22.11 -40.14 88.12
CA PRO A 264 23.01 -39.85 89.29
C PRO A 264 24.16 -40.84 89.45
N ASN A 265 24.02 -42.03 88.86
CA ASN A 265 25.06 -43.09 88.94
C ASN A 265 26.03 -43.09 87.70
N SER A 266 25.89 -42.17 86.82
CA SER A 266 26.75 -42.11 85.64
C SER A 266 28.21 -41.86 86.00
N PRO A 267 29.17 -42.61 85.45
CA PRO A 267 30.60 -42.38 85.67
C PRO A 267 31.01 -41.00 85.19
N LYS A 268 31.75 -40.24 86.02
CA LYS A 268 32.22 -38.87 85.61
C LYS A 268 33.03 -38.89 84.28
N ASP A 269 33.81 -39.93 84.11
CA ASP A 269 34.61 -40.08 82.87
C ASP A 269 33.74 -40.26 81.61
N ALA A 270 32.61 -40.97 81.75
CA ALA A 270 31.64 -41.15 80.67
C ALA A 270 30.95 -39.82 80.27
N VAL A 271 30.59 -39.00 81.27
CA VAL A 271 30.02 -37.65 81.04
C VAL A 271 31.07 -36.76 80.33
N THR A 272 32.31 -36.78 80.84
CA THR A 272 33.42 -35.98 80.19
C THR A 272 33.70 -36.41 78.73
N ALA A 273 33.69 -37.71 78.47
CA ALA A 273 33.86 -38.27 77.16
C ALA A 273 32.70 -37.86 76.21
N ALA A 274 31.44 -37.92 76.73
CA ALA A 274 30.28 -37.48 75.92
C ALA A 274 30.31 -35.97 75.64
N GLU A 275 30.69 -35.14 76.61
CA GLU A 275 30.89 -33.71 76.42
C GLU A 275 31.97 -33.41 75.39
N ALA A 276 33.09 -34.13 75.42
CA ALA A 276 34.13 -34.00 74.36
C ALA A 276 33.59 -34.39 73.00
N ALA A 277 32.83 -35.49 72.88
CA ALA A 277 32.19 -35.90 71.63
C ALA A 277 31.18 -34.85 71.11
N ALA A 278 30.42 -34.19 71.92
CA ALA A 278 29.50 -33.12 71.56
C ALA A 278 30.24 -31.88 71.05
N VAL A 279 31.40 -31.55 71.62
CA VAL A 279 32.26 -30.46 71.17
C VAL A 279 32.82 -30.78 69.79
N GLU A 280 33.29 -32.02 69.51
CA GLU A 280 33.78 -32.42 68.23
C GLU A 280 32.63 -32.46 67.20
N ALA A 281 31.46 -32.90 67.52
CA ALA A 281 30.30 -32.85 66.64
C ALA A 281 29.86 -31.40 66.32
N GLN A 282 29.98 -30.46 67.24
CA GLN A 282 29.76 -29.04 67.03
C GLN A 282 30.80 -28.48 66.00
N LYS A 283 32.06 -28.79 66.13
CA LYS A 283 33.11 -28.40 65.18
C LYS A 283 32.81 -28.96 63.78
N ALA A 284 32.31 -30.20 63.72
CA ALA A 284 31.93 -30.81 62.45
C ALA A 284 30.77 -30.04 61.77
N VAL A 285 29.76 -29.57 62.53
CA VAL A 285 28.68 -28.74 62.05
C VAL A 285 29.21 -27.39 61.56
N GLU A 286 30.12 -26.76 62.26
CA GLU A 286 30.71 -25.49 61.90
C GLU A 286 31.52 -25.64 60.57
N ALA A 287 32.29 -26.70 60.45
CA ALA A 287 33.05 -27.00 59.25
C ALA A 287 32.13 -27.28 58.02
N ALA A 288 31.09 -28.07 58.23
CA ALA A 288 30.08 -28.34 57.18
C ALA A 288 29.30 -27.07 56.76
N THR A 289 28.95 -26.22 57.74
CA THR A 289 28.30 -24.92 57.44
C THR A 289 29.23 -24.02 56.61
N ALA A 290 30.49 -23.96 57.02
CA ALA A 290 31.51 -23.19 56.28
C ALA A 290 31.79 -23.73 54.85
N ALA A 291 31.53 -25.02 54.60
CA ALA A 291 31.61 -25.61 53.27
C ALA A 291 30.39 -25.28 52.37
N VAL A 292 29.21 -25.14 52.96
CA VAL A 292 27.96 -24.83 52.21
C VAL A 292 27.92 -23.36 51.75
N GLU A 293 28.29 -22.41 52.60
CA GLU A 293 28.15 -20.98 52.34
C GLU A 293 28.82 -20.53 51.05
N PRO A 294 30.07 -20.90 50.71
CA PRO A 294 30.69 -20.46 49.46
C PRO A 294 30.09 -21.09 48.20
N LEU A 295 29.28 -22.16 48.31
CA LEU A 295 28.68 -22.85 47.16
C LEU A 295 27.30 -22.28 46.80
N LYS A 296 26.60 -21.58 47.70
CA LYS A 296 25.27 -21.04 47.47
C LYS A 296 25.26 -20.03 46.31
N LYS A 297 26.13 -19.04 46.40
CA LYS A 297 26.21 -18.00 45.38
C LYS A 297 26.58 -18.52 43.99
N PRO A 298 27.63 -19.36 43.81
CA PRO A 298 27.94 -19.98 42.51
C PRO A 298 26.77 -20.80 41.94
N ALA A 299 26.05 -21.56 42.75
CA ALA A 299 24.88 -22.33 42.31
C ALA A 299 23.74 -21.40 41.81
N GLU A 300 23.50 -20.27 42.48
CA GLU A 300 22.51 -19.28 42.04
C GLU A 300 22.96 -18.55 40.75
N ASP A 301 24.22 -18.15 40.68
CA ASP A 301 24.78 -17.45 39.53
C ASP A 301 24.80 -18.36 38.28
N THR A 302 25.15 -19.64 38.42
CA THR A 302 25.11 -20.61 37.31
C THR A 302 23.68 -20.90 36.85
N LYS A 303 22.70 -20.93 37.79
CA LYS A 303 21.29 -21.07 37.46
C LYS A 303 20.79 -19.89 36.62
N LYS A 304 21.09 -18.66 37.02
CA LYS A 304 20.73 -17.45 36.25
C LYS A 304 21.38 -17.45 34.86
N ALA A 305 22.67 -17.84 34.79
CA ALA A 305 23.39 -17.94 33.51
C ALA A 305 22.77 -18.99 32.59
N ALA A 306 22.32 -20.13 33.12
CA ALA A 306 21.66 -21.16 32.29
C ALA A 306 20.29 -20.72 31.79
N GLU A 307 19.49 -20.04 32.64
CA GLU A 307 18.20 -19.46 32.23
C GLU A 307 18.38 -18.41 31.12
N GLU A 308 19.38 -17.53 31.25
CA GLU A 308 19.69 -16.52 30.25
C GLU A 308 20.19 -17.12 28.93
N ALA A 309 21.10 -18.11 29.00
CA ALA A 309 21.59 -18.80 27.83
C ALA A 309 20.48 -19.55 27.08
N LYS A 310 19.57 -20.22 27.81
CA LYS A 310 18.39 -20.87 27.24
C LYS A 310 17.50 -19.87 26.54
N LYS A 311 17.21 -18.73 27.16
CA LYS A 311 16.41 -17.67 26.58
C LYS A 311 17.00 -17.18 25.25
N LYS A 312 18.30 -16.95 25.19
CA LYS A 312 18.99 -16.55 23.96
C LYS A 312 18.88 -17.61 22.85
N ALA A 313 18.98 -18.90 23.19
CA ALA A 313 18.82 -19.98 22.23
C ALA A 313 17.38 -20.08 21.69
N ASP A 314 16.38 -19.91 22.56
CA ASP A 314 14.96 -19.89 22.19
C ASP A 314 14.64 -18.68 21.27
N GLU A 315 15.15 -17.49 21.59
CA GLU A 315 15.03 -16.28 20.77
C GLU A 315 15.68 -16.45 19.39
N ALA A 316 16.87 -17.05 19.32
CA ALA A 316 17.54 -17.33 18.06
C ALA A 316 16.73 -18.29 17.18
N THR A 317 16.12 -19.32 17.78
CA THR A 317 15.27 -20.30 17.08
C THR A 317 13.98 -19.66 16.57
N ALA A 318 13.34 -18.81 17.38
CA ALA A 318 12.15 -18.07 16.99
C ALA A 318 12.42 -17.14 15.80
N LYS A 319 13.57 -16.44 15.82
CA LYS A 319 13.99 -15.57 14.73
C LYS A 319 14.24 -16.34 13.42
N LEU A 320 14.83 -17.53 13.49
CA LEU A 320 14.98 -18.38 12.31
C LEU A 320 13.64 -18.76 11.70
N THR A 321 12.67 -19.11 12.54
CA THR A 321 11.32 -19.45 12.08
C THR A 321 10.67 -18.28 11.36
N GLU A 322 10.77 -17.07 11.93
CA GLU A 322 10.26 -15.84 11.32
C GLU A 322 10.92 -15.57 9.95
N LEU A 323 12.25 -15.70 9.87
CA LEU A 323 12.97 -15.50 8.61
C LEU A 323 12.58 -16.50 7.54
N LYS A 324 12.37 -17.77 7.90
CA LYS A 324 11.88 -18.80 6.95
C LYS A 324 10.51 -18.48 6.42
N THR A 325 9.57 -18.08 7.28
CA THR A 325 8.23 -17.67 6.86
C THR A 325 8.29 -16.49 5.89
N LYS A 326 9.06 -15.46 6.20
CA LYS A 326 9.25 -14.30 5.30
C LYS A 326 9.87 -14.69 3.95
N SER A 327 10.81 -15.63 3.96
CA SER A 327 11.42 -16.15 2.74
C SER A 327 10.41 -16.90 1.87
N GLU A 328 9.57 -17.75 2.45
CA GLU A 328 8.51 -18.46 1.73
C GLU A 328 7.49 -17.51 1.09
N GLU A 329 7.07 -16.47 1.84
CA GLU A 329 6.17 -15.43 1.33
C GLU A 329 6.81 -14.64 0.19
N ALA A 330 8.10 -14.28 0.31
CA ALA A 330 8.82 -13.57 -0.74
C ALA A 330 8.97 -14.41 -2.02
N VAL A 331 9.27 -15.70 -1.91
CA VAL A 331 9.34 -16.65 -3.03
C VAL A 331 8.00 -16.75 -3.75
N LYS A 332 6.91 -16.90 -2.99
CA LYS A 332 5.55 -16.97 -3.55
C LYS A 332 5.21 -15.67 -4.30
N LYS A 333 5.48 -14.52 -3.70
CA LYS A 333 5.24 -13.21 -4.31
C LYS A 333 6.05 -13.00 -5.59
N ALA A 334 7.33 -13.40 -5.60
CA ALA A 334 8.17 -13.31 -6.79
C ALA A 334 7.61 -14.16 -7.94
N ALA A 335 7.15 -15.38 -7.65
CA ALA A 335 6.54 -16.27 -8.63
C ALA A 335 5.22 -15.69 -9.18
N GLU A 336 4.35 -15.15 -8.34
CA GLU A 336 3.09 -14.52 -8.74
C GLU A 336 3.33 -13.29 -9.65
N LEU A 337 4.28 -12.44 -9.29
CA LEU A 337 4.62 -11.24 -10.07
C LEU A 337 5.23 -11.61 -11.42
N LYS A 338 6.08 -12.64 -11.47
CA LYS A 338 6.64 -13.15 -12.72
C LYS A 338 5.55 -13.73 -13.62
N ALA A 339 4.65 -14.54 -13.08
CA ALA A 339 3.52 -15.09 -13.84
C ALA A 339 2.59 -13.98 -14.36
N LYS A 340 2.33 -12.93 -13.57
CA LYS A 340 1.56 -11.77 -14.01
C LYS A 340 2.24 -11.04 -15.18
N ALA A 341 3.54 -10.81 -15.11
CA ALA A 341 4.29 -10.16 -16.19
C ALA A 341 4.24 -10.98 -17.48
N GLU A 342 4.38 -12.31 -17.39
CA GLU A 342 4.28 -13.24 -18.53
C GLU A 342 2.86 -13.27 -19.13
N GLU A 343 1.82 -13.28 -18.29
CA GLU A 343 0.42 -13.22 -18.74
C GLU A 343 0.13 -11.92 -19.49
N LEU A 344 0.56 -10.77 -18.95
CA LEU A 344 0.40 -9.46 -19.60
C LEU A 344 1.14 -9.38 -20.92
N ALA A 345 2.35 -9.96 -21.00
CA ALA A 345 3.13 -10.00 -22.23
C ALA A 345 2.52 -10.93 -23.30
N ALA A 346 1.78 -11.96 -22.90
CA ALA A 346 1.11 -12.90 -23.82
C ALA A 346 -0.20 -12.34 -24.41
N LYS A 347 -0.80 -11.31 -23.81
CA LYS A 347 -1.99 -10.61 -24.32
C LYS A 347 -1.60 -9.63 -25.44
N LYS A 348 -1.17 -10.20 -26.58
CA LYS A 348 -0.89 -9.43 -27.81
C LYS A 348 -2.10 -9.37 -28.69
#